data_2a517ad97d9034398ea83a0bdb685df1
#
_entry.id   2a517ad97d9034398ea83a0bdb685df1
#
_cell.length_a   1.000
_cell.length_b   1.000
_cell.length_c   1.000
_cell.angle_alpha   90.00
_cell.angle_beta   90.00
_cell.angle_gamma   90.00
#
_symmetry.space_group_name_H-M   'P 1'
#
loop_
_entity.id
_entity.type
_entity.pdbx_description
1 polymer ?
#
loop_
_entity_poly.entity_id
_entity_poly.type
_entity_poly.pdbx_seq_one_letter_code
_entity_poly.pdbx_strand_id
1 'polypeptide(L)'
;MTVTSQTIVLALIAAFMAIPAFFMFNKMPEAWLQDYDFDPKAENVRWAKRLKPYHIGIFAIIYAVLVFLSVAIYPDFLCYGHMLRVAALLLAFPGFTVIIMSDTLNRIIPDHIIVLNIALSVLYFVSDFVDGNIWIDAGNPWYQFILNRVFAALVGSGVLLLIGIISSSIAKTEAMGFGDVKLLFLCGLLCGLKGLLFVIFIAFVTAAVVAVPLLIRKRMRIAREEKEIRESPDPAKARKILAKKKREMHFADDPDYLAFGPFLVLGTVLFLLYEPYFLEFFNQYFGPITGAL
;
A
#
# COMPACT_ATOMS: atom_id res chain seq x y z
N MET A 1 23.26 -18.82 -12.11
CA MET A 1 22.92 -18.30 -10.77
C MET A 1 22.73 -19.48 -9.83
N THR A 2 23.61 -19.70 -8.88
CA THR A 2 23.45 -20.77 -7.89
C THR A 2 22.51 -20.25 -6.79
N VAL A 3 21.32 -20.83 -6.74
CA VAL A 3 20.40 -20.64 -5.62
C VAL A 3 21.08 -21.21 -4.40
N THR A 4 21.50 -20.39 -3.45
CA THR A 4 22.14 -20.83 -2.23
C THR A 4 21.10 -21.40 -1.27
N SER A 5 21.50 -22.33 -0.40
CA SER A 5 20.64 -22.85 0.68
C SER A 5 20.05 -21.74 1.55
N GLN A 6 20.78 -20.64 1.72
CA GLN A 6 20.36 -19.44 2.44
C GLN A 6 19.16 -18.76 1.79
N THR A 7 19.10 -18.65 0.45
CA THR A 7 17.97 -18.10 -0.28
C THR A 7 16.69 -18.90 -0.04
N ILE A 8 16.81 -20.23 -0.06
CA ILE A 8 15.68 -21.13 0.21
C ILE A 8 15.18 -20.94 1.63
N VAL A 9 16.09 -20.91 2.61
CA VAL A 9 15.71 -20.69 4.01
C VAL A 9 15.02 -19.36 4.20
N LEU A 10 15.53 -18.28 3.58
CA LEU A 10 14.95 -16.94 3.67
C LEU A 10 13.56 -16.91 3.04
N ALA A 11 13.37 -17.53 1.88
CA ALA A 11 12.07 -17.63 1.22
C ALA A 11 11.06 -18.44 2.06
N LEU A 12 11.51 -19.49 2.75
CA LEU A 12 10.65 -20.25 3.67
C LEU A 12 10.26 -19.44 4.90
N ILE A 13 11.19 -18.66 5.47
CA ILE A 13 10.89 -17.76 6.59
C ILE A 13 9.89 -16.70 6.13
N ALA A 14 10.09 -16.10 4.96
CA ALA A 14 9.15 -15.14 4.39
C ALA A 14 7.77 -15.77 4.19
N ALA A 15 7.68 -16.96 3.62
CA ALA A 15 6.42 -17.69 3.46
C ALA A 15 5.71 -17.92 4.79
N PHE A 16 6.47 -18.23 5.86
CA PHE A 16 5.91 -18.39 7.20
C PHE A 16 5.27 -17.13 7.75
N MET A 17 5.73 -15.92 7.34
CA MET A 17 5.14 -14.64 7.75
C MET A 17 3.70 -14.45 7.23
N ALA A 18 3.21 -15.26 6.30
CA ALA A 18 1.81 -15.28 5.89
C ALA A 18 0.85 -15.69 7.01
N ILE A 19 1.31 -16.51 7.95
CA ILE A 19 0.52 -16.97 9.09
C ILE A 19 0.19 -15.79 10.04
N PRO A 20 1.18 -15.05 10.58
CA PRO A 20 0.87 -13.87 11.39
C PRO A 20 0.06 -12.81 10.63
N ALA A 21 0.28 -12.60 9.33
CA ALA A 21 -0.53 -11.69 8.52
C ALA A 21 -2.01 -12.08 8.54
N PHE A 22 -2.31 -13.35 8.32
CA PHE A 22 -3.68 -13.87 8.35
C PHE A 22 -4.33 -13.71 9.73
N PHE A 23 -3.63 -14.10 10.79
CA PHE A 23 -4.16 -14.00 12.15
C PHE A 23 -4.31 -12.56 12.61
N MET A 24 -3.35 -11.67 12.28
CA MET A 24 -3.46 -10.24 12.58
C MET A 24 -4.74 -9.68 11.98
N PHE A 25 -5.01 -9.92 10.70
CA PHE A 25 -6.20 -9.40 10.05
C PHE A 25 -7.49 -9.98 10.65
N ASN A 26 -7.58 -11.31 10.81
CA ASN A 26 -8.80 -11.96 11.23
C ASN A 26 -9.15 -11.77 12.72
N LYS A 27 -8.15 -11.55 13.59
CA LYS A 27 -8.36 -11.27 15.02
C LYS A 27 -8.53 -9.80 15.33
N MET A 28 -8.43 -8.92 14.33
CA MET A 28 -8.59 -7.49 14.52
C MET A 28 -10.00 -7.16 14.99
N PRO A 29 -10.18 -6.26 15.99
CA PRO A 29 -11.48 -5.78 16.41
C PRO A 29 -12.29 -5.21 15.24
N GLU A 30 -13.61 -5.40 15.25
CA GLU A 30 -14.49 -4.90 14.20
C GLU A 30 -14.35 -3.38 14.00
N ALA A 31 -14.28 -2.63 15.12
CA ALA A 31 -14.13 -1.18 15.12
C ALA A 31 -12.87 -0.67 14.37
N TRP A 32 -11.85 -1.50 14.19
CA TRP A 32 -10.63 -1.11 13.44
C TRP A 32 -10.75 -1.32 11.93
N LEU A 33 -11.77 -2.06 11.49
CA LEU A 33 -12.05 -2.40 10.11
C LEU A 33 -13.33 -1.73 9.60
N GLN A 34 -13.88 -0.82 10.38
CA GLN A 34 -15.11 -0.08 10.10
C GLN A 34 -14.85 1.44 10.13
N ASP A 35 -15.77 2.18 9.54
CA ASP A 35 -15.73 3.64 9.55
C ASP A 35 -15.99 4.20 10.95
N TYR A 36 -15.60 5.46 11.20
CA TYR A 36 -15.76 6.11 12.52
C TYR A 36 -17.22 6.20 12.97
N ASP A 37 -18.17 6.20 12.01
CA ASP A 37 -19.61 6.26 12.26
C ASP A 37 -20.26 4.88 12.43
N PHE A 38 -19.45 3.81 12.60
CA PHE A 38 -19.96 2.45 12.75
C PHE A 38 -20.79 2.28 14.03
N ASP A 39 -22.10 2.00 13.86
CA ASP A 39 -22.99 1.63 14.95
C ASP A 39 -23.38 0.13 14.83
N PRO A 40 -22.92 -0.73 15.75
CA PRO A 40 -23.25 -2.15 15.73
C PRO A 40 -24.73 -2.46 15.99
N LYS A 41 -25.53 -1.46 16.40
CA LYS A 41 -26.97 -1.61 16.72
C LYS A 41 -27.88 -1.13 15.58
N ALA A 42 -27.33 -0.61 14.49
CA ALA A 42 -28.09 -0.17 13.34
C ALA A 42 -28.83 -1.35 12.67
N GLU A 43 -30.01 -1.12 12.07
CA GLU A 43 -30.84 -2.17 11.44
C GLU A 43 -30.13 -2.90 10.29
N ASN A 44 -29.19 -2.24 9.58
CA ASN A 44 -28.50 -2.80 8.42
C ASN A 44 -26.97 -2.71 8.60
N VAL A 45 -26.43 -3.44 9.57
CA VAL A 45 -24.98 -3.44 9.84
C VAL A 45 -24.22 -4.22 8.78
N ARG A 46 -23.25 -3.54 8.14
CA ARG A 46 -22.26 -4.20 7.30
C ARG A 46 -21.08 -4.62 8.17
N TRP A 47 -20.87 -5.91 8.31
CA TRP A 47 -19.70 -6.45 9.00
C TRP A 47 -18.46 -6.44 8.12
N ALA A 48 -17.28 -6.23 8.70
CA ALA A 48 -16.04 -6.25 7.97
C ALA A 48 -15.78 -7.62 7.33
N LYS A 49 -15.34 -7.61 6.08
CA LYS A 49 -14.95 -8.84 5.37
C LYS A 49 -13.66 -9.38 5.97
N ARG A 50 -13.62 -10.70 6.22
CA ARG A 50 -12.49 -11.42 6.79
C ARG A 50 -11.80 -12.29 5.76
N LEU A 51 -10.53 -12.63 6.01
CA LEU A 51 -9.76 -13.51 5.14
C LEU A 51 -10.18 -14.98 5.32
N LYS A 52 -10.24 -15.70 4.22
CA LYS A 52 -10.45 -17.15 4.23
C LYS A 52 -9.10 -17.88 4.33
N PRO A 53 -9.05 -19.11 4.88
CA PRO A 53 -7.79 -19.84 5.11
C PRO A 53 -6.89 -19.99 3.88
N TYR A 54 -7.44 -20.07 2.67
CA TYR A 54 -6.64 -20.20 1.45
C TYR A 54 -5.75 -18.99 1.15
N HIS A 55 -6.06 -17.81 1.73
CA HIS A 55 -5.22 -16.62 1.57
C HIS A 55 -3.83 -16.81 2.19
N ILE A 56 -3.69 -17.68 3.21
CA ILE A 56 -2.37 -18.02 3.80
C ILE A 56 -1.44 -18.55 2.70
N GLY A 57 -1.94 -19.51 1.90
CA GLY A 57 -1.15 -20.07 0.80
C GLY A 57 -0.79 -19.04 -0.26
N ILE A 58 -1.72 -18.14 -0.61
CA ILE A 58 -1.48 -17.07 -1.58
C ILE A 58 -0.38 -16.13 -1.07
N PHE A 59 -0.47 -15.66 0.18
CA PHE A 59 0.53 -14.76 0.76
C PHE A 59 1.89 -15.45 0.91
N ALA A 60 1.90 -16.72 1.34
CA ALA A 60 3.13 -17.49 1.45
C ALA A 60 3.88 -17.59 0.10
N ILE A 61 3.16 -17.86 -0.98
CA ILE A 61 3.73 -17.89 -2.33
C ILE A 61 4.25 -16.51 -2.72
N ILE A 62 3.46 -15.46 -2.53
CA ILE A 62 3.85 -14.09 -2.88
C ILE A 62 5.13 -13.69 -2.13
N TYR A 63 5.20 -13.93 -0.83
CA TYR A 63 6.38 -13.56 -0.02
C TYR A 63 7.61 -14.36 -0.43
N ALA A 64 7.46 -15.68 -0.63
CA ALA A 64 8.56 -16.51 -1.10
C ALA A 64 9.10 -16.07 -2.47
N VAL A 65 8.19 -15.75 -3.40
CA VAL A 65 8.57 -15.28 -4.75
C VAL A 65 9.24 -13.91 -4.67
N LEU A 66 8.72 -12.98 -3.88
CA LEU A 66 9.33 -11.65 -3.71
C LEU A 66 10.76 -11.76 -3.18
N VAL A 67 10.98 -12.54 -2.12
CA VAL A 67 12.31 -12.75 -1.53
C VAL A 67 13.22 -13.48 -2.52
N PHE A 68 12.72 -14.53 -3.17
CA PHE A 68 13.50 -15.28 -4.16
C PHE A 68 13.96 -14.40 -5.33
N LEU A 69 13.05 -13.59 -5.89
CA LEU A 69 13.38 -12.66 -6.97
C LEU A 69 14.36 -11.59 -6.51
N SER A 70 14.19 -11.07 -5.28
CA SER A 70 15.10 -10.06 -4.74
C SER A 70 16.51 -10.58 -4.60
N VAL A 71 16.70 -11.78 -4.04
CA VAL A 71 18.02 -12.43 -3.96
C VAL A 71 18.56 -12.79 -5.34
N ALA A 72 17.69 -13.18 -6.27
CA ALA A 72 18.09 -13.51 -7.64
C ALA A 72 18.62 -12.29 -8.40
N ILE A 73 18.04 -11.12 -8.18
CA ILE A 73 18.43 -9.87 -8.84
C ILE A 73 19.59 -9.19 -8.10
N TYR A 74 19.55 -9.18 -6.76
CA TYR A 74 20.54 -8.52 -5.92
C TYR A 74 20.96 -9.40 -4.73
N PRO A 75 21.87 -10.37 -4.95
CA PRO A 75 22.27 -11.35 -3.92
C PRO A 75 22.85 -10.69 -2.67
N ASP A 76 23.68 -9.66 -2.82
CA ASP A 76 24.41 -9.04 -1.72
C ASP A 76 23.50 -8.27 -0.75
N PHE A 77 22.37 -7.75 -1.23
CA PHE A 77 21.45 -6.96 -0.43
C PHE A 77 20.71 -7.77 0.66
N LEU A 78 20.38 -9.03 0.38
CA LEU A 78 19.61 -9.87 1.28
C LEU A 78 20.44 -10.96 2.00
N CYS A 79 21.65 -11.24 1.55
CA CYS A 79 22.40 -12.40 2.02
C CYS A 79 23.59 -12.11 2.93
N TYR A 80 24.25 -10.94 2.85
CA TYR A 80 25.49 -10.67 3.59
C TYR A 80 25.52 -9.26 4.17
N GLY A 81 25.77 -9.16 5.49
CA GLY A 81 25.94 -7.90 6.18
C GLY A 81 24.66 -7.14 6.53
N HIS A 82 23.49 -7.58 6.03
CA HIS A 82 22.22 -6.86 6.19
C HIS A 82 21.14 -7.66 6.91
N MET A 83 21.52 -8.55 7.82
CA MET A 83 20.59 -9.44 8.52
C MET A 83 19.50 -8.70 9.29
N LEU A 84 19.85 -7.57 9.92
CA LEU A 84 18.88 -6.79 10.69
C LEU A 84 17.85 -6.11 9.76
N ARG A 85 18.30 -5.63 8.59
CA ARG A 85 17.44 -5.05 7.56
C ARG A 85 16.47 -6.07 6.99
N VAL A 86 16.97 -7.26 6.66
CA VAL A 86 16.12 -8.37 6.19
C VAL A 86 15.08 -8.75 7.24
N ALA A 87 15.48 -8.84 8.51
CA ALA A 87 14.57 -9.12 9.61
C ALA A 87 13.49 -8.04 9.74
N ALA A 88 13.86 -6.76 9.67
CA ALA A 88 12.92 -5.64 9.72
C ALA A 88 11.89 -5.69 8.57
N LEU A 89 12.34 -5.98 7.34
CA LEU A 89 11.46 -6.14 6.19
C LEU A 89 10.50 -7.33 6.33
N LEU A 90 10.99 -8.48 6.77
CA LEU A 90 10.16 -9.67 6.99
C LEU A 90 9.11 -9.44 8.07
N LEU A 91 9.45 -8.70 9.13
CA LEU A 91 8.50 -8.32 10.18
C LEU A 91 7.46 -7.29 9.70
N ALA A 92 7.80 -6.44 8.72
CA ALA A 92 6.88 -5.48 8.15
C ALA A 92 5.87 -6.10 7.15
N PHE A 93 6.20 -7.23 6.51
CA PHE A 93 5.32 -7.89 5.53
C PHE A 93 3.90 -8.18 6.05
N PRO A 94 3.71 -8.75 7.26
CA PRO A 94 2.38 -8.93 7.82
C PRO A 94 1.58 -7.63 7.90
N GLY A 95 2.20 -6.56 8.37
CA GLY A 95 1.56 -5.24 8.46
C GLY A 95 1.17 -4.68 7.10
N PHE A 96 2.05 -4.75 6.11
CA PHE A 96 1.73 -4.34 4.74
C PHE A 96 0.60 -5.17 4.13
N THR A 97 0.59 -6.49 4.36
CA THR A 97 -0.50 -7.33 3.89
C THR A 97 -1.83 -6.96 4.53
N VAL A 98 -1.83 -6.67 5.82
CA VAL A 98 -3.04 -6.21 6.52
C VAL A 98 -3.55 -4.90 5.92
N ILE A 99 -2.68 -3.93 5.62
CA ILE A 99 -3.05 -2.68 4.96
C ILE A 99 -3.69 -2.96 3.59
N ILE A 100 -3.02 -3.76 2.74
CA ILE A 100 -3.53 -4.13 1.41
C ILE A 100 -4.91 -4.76 1.51
N MET A 101 -5.07 -5.74 2.39
CA MET A 101 -6.32 -6.51 2.49
C MET A 101 -7.44 -5.70 3.13
N SER A 102 -7.13 -4.89 4.14
CA SER A 102 -8.11 -4.01 4.78
C SER A 102 -8.64 -2.97 3.80
N ASP A 103 -7.76 -2.30 3.06
CA ASP A 103 -8.15 -1.30 2.08
C ASP A 103 -8.89 -1.93 0.89
N THR A 104 -8.47 -3.12 0.42
CA THR A 104 -9.15 -3.82 -0.68
C THR A 104 -10.53 -4.33 -0.30
N LEU A 105 -10.70 -4.90 0.90
CA LEU A 105 -11.93 -5.57 1.32
C LEU A 105 -12.91 -4.64 2.03
N ASN A 106 -12.40 -3.72 2.83
CA ASN A 106 -13.18 -2.86 3.73
C ASN A 106 -13.05 -1.37 3.43
N ARG A 107 -12.13 -0.95 2.56
CA ARG A 107 -11.86 0.45 2.20
C ARG A 107 -11.37 1.29 3.38
N ILE A 108 -10.70 0.65 4.33
CA ILE A 108 -10.20 1.29 5.55
C ILE A 108 -8.76 0.85 5.77
N ILE A 109 -7.92 1.79 6.13
CA ILE A 109 -6.54 1.55 6.54
C ILE A 109 -6.47 1.69 8.07
N PRO A 110 -6.26 0.59 8.82
CA PRO A 110 -6.28 0.62 10.29
C PRO A 110 -5.09 1.40 10.84
N ASP A 111 -5.36 2.43 11.65
CA ASP A 111 -4.32 3.30 12.24
C ASP A 111 -3.30 2.52 13.07
N HIS A 112 -3.75 1.53 13.82
CA HIS A 112 -2.88 0.70 14.66
C HIS A 112 -1.83 -0.05 13.85
N ILE A 113 -2.17 -0.44 12.61
CA ILE A 113 -1.22 -1.12 11.71
C ILE A 113 -0.22 -0.13 11.11
N ILE A 114 -0.65 1.10 10.84
CA ILE A 114 0.27 2.17 10.42
C ILE A 114 1.27 2.44 11.55
N VAL A 115 0.79 2.61 12.79
CA VAL A 115 1.65 2.84 13.97
C VAL A 115 2.62 1.67 14.18
N LEU A 116 2.17 0.43 14.05
CA LEU A 116 3.03 -0.75 14.11
C LEU A 116 4.14 -0.69 13.05
N ASN A 117 3.80 -0.39 11.80
CA ASN A 117 4.80 -0.29 10.73
C ASN A 117 5.74 0.92 10.91
N ILE A 118 5.28 2.02 11.50
CA ILE A 118 6.14 3.14 11.91
C ILE A 118 7.15 2.67 12.98
N ALA A 119 6.69 1.90 13.99
CA ALA A 119 7.59 1.34 15.00
C ALA A 119 8.62 0.37 14.37
N LEU A 120 8.21 -0.46 13.42
CA LEU A 120 9.12 -1.34 12.67
C LEU A 120 10.08 -0.56 11.75
N SER A 121 9.69 0.63 11.27
CA SER A 121 10.59 1.50 10.51
C SER A 121 11.80 1.97 11.33
N VAL A 122 11.66 2.11 12.64
CA VAL A 122 12.78 2.42 13.54
C VAL A 122 13.80 1.28 13.50
N LEU A 123 13.36 0.01 13.51
CA LEU A 123 14.26 -1.13 13.39
C LEU A 123 14.98 -1.12 12.02
N TYR A 124 14.28 -0.76 10.97
CA TYR A 124 14.85 -0.57 9.64
C TYR A 124 15.90 0.55 9.63
N PHE A 125 15.66 1.67 10.32
CA PHE A 125 16.64 2.76 10.44
C PHE A 125 17.87 2.34 11.25
N VAL A 126 17.68 1.61 12.34
CA VAL A 126 18.79 1.07 13.13
C VAL A 126 19.65 0.14 12.28
N SER A 127 19.06 -0.66 11.40
CA SER A 127 19.83 -1.51 10.49
C SER A 127 20.75 -0.71 9.57
N ASP A 128 20.32 0.45 9.11
CA ASP A 128 21.13 1.31 8.24
C ASP A 128 22.41 1.82 8.95
N PHE A 129 22.38 1.98 10.28
CA PHE A 129 23.56 2.37 11.06
C PHE A 129 24.45 1.18 11.41
N VAL A 130 23.85 0.02 11.68
CA VAL A 130 24.60 -1.18 12.11
C VAL A 130 25.27 -1.86 10.92
N ASP A 131 24.57 -1.96 9.79
CA ASP A 131 24.99 -2.71 8.62
C ASP A 131 25.87 -1.88 7.66
N GLY A 132 26.14 -0.61 7.97
CA GLY A 132 27.01 0.27 7.19
C GLY A 132 26.43 0.63 5.83
N ASN A 133 25.24 1.16 5.81
CA ASN A 133 24.45 1.31 4.58
C ASN A 133 24.95 2.38 3.62
N ILE A 134 24.62 2.16 2.35
CA ILE A 134 24.76 2.96 1.13
C ILE A 134 24.26 4.41 1.26
N TRP A 135 23.38 4.70 2.23
CA TRP A 135 22.76 6.02 2.42
C TRP A 135 23.61 7.01 3.21
N ILE A 136 24.53 6.50 4.04
CA ILE A 136 25.43 7.32 4.81
C ILE A 136 26.71 7.40 4.00
N ASP A 137 26.71 8.24 2.98
CA ASP A 137 27.96 8.63 2.32
C ASP A 137 28.97 9.06 3.38
N ALA A 138 30.21 8.65 3.21
CA ALA A 138 31.32 8.87 4.16
C ALA A 138 31.59 10.36 4.55
N GLY A 139 30.80 11.28 4.00
CA GLY A 139 30.83 12.71 4.26
C GLY A 139 29.54 13.32 4.81
N ASN A 140 28.42 12.61 4.80
CA ASN A 140 27.13 13.17 5.24
C ASN A 140 26.87 12.87 6.72
N PRO A 141 26.51 13.86 7.55
CA PRO A 141 26.19 13.62 8.94
C PRO A 141 24.90 12.79 9.09
N TRP A 142 24.88 11.85 10.03
CA TRP A 142 23.80 10.91 10.29
C TRP A 142 22.40 11.58 10.42
N TYR A 143 22.33 12.80 10.90
CA TYR A 143 21.06 13.52 11.05
C TYR A 143 20.43 13.88 9.71
N GLN A 144 21.19 14.06 8.63
CA GLN A 144 20.64 14.34 7.30
C GLN A 144 19.84 13.15 6.77
N PHE A 145 20.27 11.94 7.08
CA PHE A 145 19.52 10.73 6.76
C PHE A 145 18.12 10.73 7.41
N ILE A 146 18.04 11.04 8.71
CA ILE A 146 16.77 11.13 9.45
C ILE A 146 15.93 12.30 8.92
N LEU A 147 16.55 13.47 8.74
CA LEU A 147 15.85 14.65 8.23
C LEU A 147 15.24 14.41 6.84
N ASN A 148 15.96 13.75 5.93
CA ASN A 148 15.45 13.41 4.61
C ASN A 148 14.19 12.54 4.68
N ARG A 149 14.13 11.54 5.57
CA ARG A 149 12.99 10.67 5.75
C ARG A 149 11.79 11.37 6.40
N VAL A 150 12.05 12.15 7.46
CA VAL A 150 11.01 12.95 8.10
C VAL A 150 10.45 14.00 7.13
N PHE A 151 11.32 14.67 6.39
CA PHE A 151 10.93 15.64 5.37
C PHE A 151 10.09 14.98 4.26
N ALA A 152 10.53 13.83 3.76
CA ALA A 152 9.77 13.06 2.78
C ALA A 152 8.36 12.67 3.29
N ALA A 153 8.27 12.22 4.53
CA ALA A 153 7.00 11.87 5.14
C ALA A 153 6.06 13.08 5.24
N LEU A 154 6.56 14.22 5.72
CA LEU A 154 5.78 15.45 5.86
C LEU A 154 5.36 16.04 4.52
N VAL A 155 6.28 16.10 3.55
CA VAL A 155 5.99 16.65 2.22
C VAL A 155 5.01 15.75 1.47
N GLY A 156 5.26 14.44 1.44
CA GLY A 156 4.40 13.49 0.74
C GLY A 156 2.96 13.50 1.28
N SER A 157 2.83 13.32 2.61
CA SER A 157 1.50 13.34 3.25
C SER A 157 0.84 14.71 3.19
N GLY A 158 1.63 15.80 3.34
CA GLY A 158 1.14 17.17 3.28
C GLY A 158 0.59 17.56 1.90
N VAL A 159 1.29 17.21 0.82
CA VAL A 159 0.82 17.44 -0.55
C VAL A 159 -0.47 16.68 -0.81
N LEU A 160 -0.53 15.41 -0.40
CA LEU A 160 -1.74 14.60 -0.57
C LEU A 160 -2.92 15.15 0.24
N LEU A 161 -2.66 15.59 1.48
CA LEU A 161 -3.66 16.24 2.33
C LEU A 161 -4.19 17.53 1.69
N LEU A 162 -3.31 18.37 1.15
CA LEU A 162 -3.72 19.61 0.45
C LEU A 162 -4.59 19.30 -0.77
N ILE A 163 -4.20 18.30 -1.58
CA ILE A 163 -5.03 17.86 -2.72
C ILE A 163 -6.40 17.38 -2.23
N GLY A 164 -6.46 16.62 -1.14
CA GLY A 164 -7.71 16.17 -0.53
C GLY A 164 -8.60 17.31 -0.10
N ILE A 165 -8.07 18.31 0.61
CA ILE A 165 -8.81 19.51 1.07
C ILE A 165 -9.34 20.30 -0.11
N ILE A 166 -8.50 20.57 -1.12
CA ILE A 166 -8.90 21.33 -2.31
C ILE A 166 -10.00 20.58 -3.07
N SER A 167 -9.81 19.28 -3.30
CA SER A 167 -10.77 18.43 -4.01
C SER A 167 -12.12 18.37 -3.29
N SER A 168 -12.12 18.20 -1.96
CA SER A 168 -13.34 18.18 -1.16
C SER A 168 -14.07 19.52 -1.17
N SER A 169 -13.32 20.63 -1.17
CA SER A 169 -13.88 21.97 -1.24
C SER A 169 -14.57 22.22 -2.59
N ILE A 170 -14.04 21.69 -3.69
CA ILE A 170 -14.62 21.84 -5.04
C ILE A 170 -15.80 20.87 -5.23
N ALA A 171 -15.62 19.60 -4.87
CA ALA A 171 -16.60 18.54 -5.10
C ALA A 171 -17.75 18.54 -4.09
N LYS A 172 -17.61 19.24 -2.95
CA LYS A 172 -18.54 19.21 -1.79
C LYS A 172 -18.82 17.79 -1.26
N THR A 173 -17.91 16.88 -1.50
CA THR A 173 -17.91 15.48 -1.04
C THR A 173 -16.51 15.11 -0.62
N GLU A 174 -16.37 14.16 0.27
CA GLU A 174 -15.04 13.61 0.61
C GLU A 174 -14.43 12.98 -0.65
N ALA A 175 -13.42 13.64 -1.20
CA ALA A 175 -12.79 13.21 -2.44
C ALA A 175 -11.64 12.22 -2.24
N MET A 176 -11.11 12.09 -1.01
CA MET A 176 -9.92 11.30 -0.71
C MET A 176 -9.96 10.73 0.71
N GLY A 177 -9.57 9.47 0.86
CA GLY A 177 -9.47 8.82 2.15
C GLY A 177 -8.29 9.35 2.98
N PHE A 178 -8.55 9.75 4.23
CA PHE A 178 -7.49 10.18 5.16
C PHE A 178 -6.49 9.06 5.48
N GLY A 179 -6.88 7.80 5.27
CA GLY A 179 -6.02 6.63 5.38
C GLY A 179 -4.82 6.66 4.43
N ASP A 180 -5.03 7.09 3.17
CA ASP A 180 -3.97 7.21 2.16
C ASP A 180 -2.92 8.26 2.55
N VAL A 181 -3.33 9.36 3.19
CA VAL A 181 -2.43 10.41 3.70
C VAL A 181 -1.51 9.84 4.77
N LYS A 182 -2.05 9.09 5.74
CA LYS A 182 -1.28 8.43 6.80
C LYS A 182 -0.36 7.36 6.23
N LEU A 183 -0.83 6.60 5.23
CA LEU A 183 -0.02 5.60 4.55
C LEU A 183 1.15 6.23 3.80
N LEU A 184 0.92 7.35 3.11
CA LEU A 184 1.99 8.04 2.38
C LEU A 184 3.04 8.65 3.34
N PHE A 185 2.62 9.06 4.55
CA PHE A 185 3.55 9.43 5.62
C PHE A 185 4.48 8.27 5.98
N LEU A 186 3.94 7.06 6.19
CA LEU A 186 4.74 5.85 6.43
C LEU A 186 5.68 5.55 5.27
N CYS A 187 5.21 5.63 4.02
CA CYS A 187 6.03 5.42 2.82
C CYS A 187 7.20 6.41 2.76
N GLY A 188 6.95 7.68 3.07
CA GLY A 188 7.99 8.72 3.13
C GLY A 188 9.04 8.44 4.19
N LEU A 189 8.63 8.01 5.39
CA LEU A 189 9.55 7.60 6.46
C LEU A 189 10.44 6.44 6.03
N LEU A 190 9.87 5.42 5.38
CA LEU A 190 10.61 4.23 4.97
C LEU A 190 11.55 4.49 3.80
N CYS A 191 11.12 5.27 2.80
CA CYS A 191 11.81 5.37 1.53
C CYS A 191 12.64 6.66 1.36
N GLY A 192 12.46 7.68 2.21
CA GLY A 192 13.06 9.00 2.03
C GLY A 192 12.53 9.71 0.76
N LEU A 193 13.05 10.91 0.47
CA LEU A 193 12.48 11.77 -0.58
C LEU A 193 12.61 11.16 -1.99
N LYS A 194 13.81 10.67 -2.36
CA LYS A 194 14.04 10.04 -3.66
C LYS A 194 13.19 8.78 -3.82
N GLY A 195 13.15 7.93 -2.78
CA GLY A 195 12.35 6.71 -2.79
C GLY A 195 10.85 6.98 -2.85
N LEU A 196 10.37 8.02 -2.16
CA LEU A 196 8.96 8.40 -2.19
C LEU A 196 8.49 8.76 -3.60
N LEU A 197 9.32 9.44 -4.39
CA LEU A 197 9.01 9.73 -5.81
C LEU A 197 8.82 8.44 -6.61
N PHE A 198 9.69 7.44 -6.42
CA PHE A 198 9.53 6.13 -7.07
C PHE A 198 8.29 5.39 -6.58
N VAL A 199 8.02 5.40 -5.27
CA VAL A 199 6.81 4.79 -4.70
C VAL A 199 5.55 5.38 -5.32
N ILE A 200 5.46 6.71 -5.37
CA ILE A 200 4.33 7.41 -5.99
C ILE A 200 4.23 7.06 -7.48
N PHE A 201 5.33 7.10 -8.22
CA PHE A 201 5.33 6.77 -9.63
C PHE A 201 4.87 5.33 -9.90
N ILE A 202 5.41 4.34 -9.17
CA ILE A 202 5.01 2.93 -9.29
C ILE A 202 3.54 2.77 -8.90
N ALA A 203 3.09 3.44 -7.82
CA ALA A 203 1.70 3.37 -7.37
C ALA A 203 0.74 3.90 -8.44
N PHE A 204 1.04 5.05 -9.06
CA PHE A 204 0.20 5.59 -10.12
C PHE A 204 0.18 4.72 -11.38
N VAL A 205 1.34 4.22 -11.82
CA VAL A 205 1.42 3.35 -13.00
C VAL A 205 0.63 2.06 -12.78
N THR A 206 0.84 1.41 -11.64
CA THR A 206 0.14 0.14 -11.33
C THR A 206 -1.34 0.37 -11.09
N ALA A 207 -1.73 1.47 -10.43
CA ALA A 207 -3.13 1.85 -10.28
C ALA A 207 -3.79 2.13 -11.65
N ALA A 208 -3.11 2.82 -12.56
CA ALA A 208 -3.62 3.10 -13.91
C ALA A 208 -3.85 1.80 -14.70
N VAL A 209 -2.94 0.83 -14.63
CA VAL A 209 -3.09 -0.49 -15.28
C VAL A 209 -4.36 -1.20 -14.80
N VAL A 210 -4.72 -1.09 -13.51
CA VAL A 210 -5.94 -1.67 -12.96
C VAL A 210 -7.17 -0.80 -13.22
N ALA A 211 -7.02 0.52 -13.14
CA ALA A 211 -8.13 1.46 -13.31
C ALA A 211 -8.71 1.46 -14.74
N VAL A 212 -7.86 1.34 -15.77
CA VAL A 212 -8.33 1.37 -17.18
C VAL A 212 -9.34 0.25 -17.48
N PRO A 213 -9.07 -1.05 -17.18
CA PRO A 213 -10.05 -2.11 -17.34
C PRO A 213 -11.32 -1.90 -16.52
N LEU A 214 -11.20 -1.37 -15.28
CA LEU A 214 -12.35 -1.06 -14.44
C LEU A 214 -13.23 0.03 -15.04
N LEU A 215 -12.64 1.09 -15.60
CA LEU A 215 -13.38 2.16 -16.28
C LEU A 215 -14.12 1.65 -17.52
N ILE A 216 -13.49 0.78 -18.32
CA ILE A 216 -14.15 0.13 -19.47
C ILE A 216 -15.33 -0.70 -19.00
N ARG A 217 -15.14 -1.52 -17.96
CA ARG A 217 -16.20 -2.34 -17.36
C ARG A 217 -17.35 -1.49 -16.82
N LYS A 218 -17.04 -0.38 -16.15
CA LYS A 218 -18.03 0.59 -15.66
C LYS A 218 -18.87 1.16 -16.79
N ARG A 219 -18.23 1.61 -17.89
CA ARG A 219 -18.96 2.11 -19.08
C ARG A 219 -19.89 1.07 -19.67
N MET A 220 -19.41 -0.17 -19.82
CA MET A 220 -20.23 -1.27 -20.34
C MET A 220 -21.42 -1.58 -19.42
N ARG A 221 -21.23 -1.53 -18.09
CA ARG A 221 -22.30 -1.72 -17.13
C ARG A 221 -23.35 -0.61 -17.22
N ILE A 222 -22.94 0.65 -17.25
CA ILE A 222 -23.85 1.79 -17.38
C ILE A 222 -24.66 1.68 -18.68
N ALA A 223 -24.01 1.34 -19.80
CA ALA A 223 -24.70 1.16 -21.07
C ALA A 223 -25.75 0.02 -21.03
N ARG A 224 -25.46 -1.08 -20.32
CA ARG A 224 -26.43 -2.18 -20.10
C ARG A 224 -27.59 -1.73 -19.22
N GLU A 225 -27.32 -1.07 -18.10
CA GLU A 225 -28.34 -0.53 -17.20
C GLU A 225 -29.28 0.45 -17.94
N GLU A 226 -28.73 1.33 -18.79
CA GLU A 226 -29.53 2.24 -19.61
C GLU A 226 -30.39 1.52 -20.64
N LYS A 227 -29.88 0.45 -21.26
CA LYS A 227 -30.62 -0.37 -22.19
C LYS A 227 -31.78 -1.08 -21.48
N GLU A 228 -31.52 -1.71 -20.34
CA GLU A 228 -32.55 -2.38 -19.52
C GLU A 228 -33.65 -1.41 -19.08
N ILE A 229 -33.28 -0.17 -18.72
CA ILE A 229 -34.26 0.87 -18.38
C ILE A 229 -35.13 1.23 -19.59
N ARG A 230 -34.57 1.35 -20.80
CA ARG A 230 -35.31 1.70 -22.02
C ARG A 230 -36.27 0.58 -22.44
N GLU A 231 -35.88 -0.67 -22.24
CA GLU A 231 -36.66 -1.85 -22.58
C GLU A 231 -37.71 -2.23 -21.51
N SER A 232 -37.65 -1.55 -20.33
CA SER A 232 -38.61 -1.78 -19.24
C SER A 232 -40.00 -1.23 -19.56
N PRO A 233 -41.08 -1.92 -19.15
CA PRO A 233 -42.47 -1.43 -19.31
C PRO A 233 -42.71 -0.06 -18.64
N ASP A 234 -41.99 0.26 -17.58
CA ASP A 234 -42.02 1.54 -16.87
C ASP A 234 -40.59 2.06 -16.61
N PRO A 235 -40.01 2.82 -17.56
CA PRO A 235 -38.65 3.35 -17.44
C PRO A 235 -38.47 4.29 -16.23
N ALA A 236 -39.53 5.01 -15.83
CA ALA A 236 -39.44 5.93 -14.68
C ALA A 236 -39.34 5.17 -13.37
N LYS A 237 -40.09 4.08 -13.21
CA LYS A 237 -40.02 3.19 -12.05
C LYS A 237 -38.68 2.45 -11.99
N ALA A 238 -38.19 1.95 -13.13
CA ALA A 238 -36.89 1.28 -13.23
C ALA A 238 -35.73 2.19 -12.80
N ARG A 239 -35.71 3.46 -13.25
CA ARG A 239 -34.73 4.48 -12.81
C ARG A 239 -34.77 4.72 -11.30
N LYS A 240 -35.96 4.85 -10.70
CA LYS A 240 -36.13 5.06 -9.26
C LYS A 240 -35.58 3.87 -8.46
N ILE A 241 -35.87 2.65 -8.88
CA ILE A 241 -35.36 1.42 -8.22
C ILE A 241 -33.85 1.37 -8.29
N LEU A 242 -33.25 1.63 -9.45
CA LEU A 242 -31.79 1.63 -9.61
C LEU A 242 -31.13 2.73 -8.76
N ALA A 243 -31.69 3.94 -8.75
CA ALA A 243 -31.22 5.03 -7.92
C ALA A 243 -31.30 4.73 -6.43
N LYS A 244 -32.39 4.08 -5.99
CA LYS A 244 -32.55 3.62 -4.60
C LYS A 244 -31.48 2.59 -4.25
N LYS A 245 -31.28 1.56 -5.08
CA LYS A 245 -30.25 0.54 -4.89
C LYS A 245 -28.85 1.13 -4.79
N LYS A 246 -28.51 2.12 -5.63
CA LYS A 246 -27.20 2.82 -5.58
C LYS A 246 -27.04 3.65 -4.30
N ARG A 247 -28.11 4.26 -3.78
CA ARG A 247 -28.05 5.02 -2.52
C ARG A 247 -27.90 4.13 -1.29
N GLU A 248 -28.50 2.95 -1.32
CA GLU A 248 -28.45 1.98 -0.21
C GLU A 248 -27.14 1.16 -0.20
N MET A 249 -26.39 1.18 -1.31
CA MET A 249 -25.13 0.46 -1.40
C MET A 249 -24.04 1.17 -0.62
N HIS A 250 -23.40 0.43 0.31
CA HIS A 250 -22.27 0.94 1.07
C HIS A 250 -21.09 1.21 0.14
N PHE A 251 -20.34 2.31 0.35
CA PHE A 251 -19.22 2.71 -0.51
C PHE A 251 -18.13 1.63 -0.65
N ALA A 252 -17.91 0.83 0.39
CA ALA A 252 -16.93 -0.26 0.37
C ALA A 252 -17.36 -1.44 -0.52
N ASP A 253 -18.64 -1.54 -0.89
CA ASP A 253 -19.16 -2.57 -1.78
C ASP A 253 -19.36 -2.06 -3.21
N ASP A 254 -19.05 -0.78 -3.48
CA ASP A 254 -19.10 -0.21 -4.83
C ASP A 254 -17.99 -0.83 -5.70
N PRO A 255 -18.35 -1.57 -6.76
CA PRO A 255 -17.39 -2.22 -7.65
C PRO A 255 -16.59 -1.23 -8.51
N ASP A 256 -17.00 0.04 -8.56
CA ASP A 256 -16.34 1.09 -9.34
C ASP A 256 -15.27 1.84 -8.54
N TYR A 257 -15.16 1.56 -7.25
CA TYR A 257 -14.21 2.21 -6.39
C TYR A 257 -12.88 1.44 -6.37
N LEU A 258 -11.77 2.14 -6.64
CA LEU A 258 -10.43 1.58 -6.59
C LEU A 258 -9.75 1.99 -5.28
N ALA A 259 -9.33 1.02 -4.47
CA ALA A 259 -8.49 1.26 -3.31
C ALA A 259 -7.09 1.66 -3.78
N PHE A 260 -6.54 2.76 -3.27
CA PHE A 260 -5.22 3.26 -3.68
C PHE A 260 -4.09 2.73 -2.78
N GLY A 261 -4.38 2.44 -1.51
CA GLY A 261 -3.42 1.93 -0.54
C GLY A 261 -2.62 0.71 -0.99
N PRO A 262 -3.21 -0.31 -1.63
CA PRO A 262 -2.48 -1.47 -2.16
C PRO A 262 -1.35 -1.11 -3.12
N PHE A 263 -1.54 -0.09 -3.95
CA PHE A 263 -0.53 0.35 -4.92
C PHE A 263 0.61 1.12 -4.25
N LEU A 264 0.31 1.93 -3.22
CA LEU A 264 1.32 2.59 -2.40
C LEU A 264 2.19 1.57 -1.65
N VAL A 265 1.56 0.55 -1.04
CA VAL A 265 2.30 -0.52 -0.37
C VAL A 265 3.15 -1.31 -1.37
N LEU A 266 2.60 -1.64 -2.54
CA LEU A 266 3.35 -2.34 -3.59
C LEU A 266 4.58 -1.53 -4.01
N GLY A 267 4.42 -0.23 -4.27
CA GLY A 267 5.53 0.67 -4.60
C GLY A 267 6.58 0.71 -3.50
N THR A 268 6.14 0.78 -2.23
CA THR A 268 7.03 0.79 -1.05
C THR A 268 7.82 -0.52 -0.94
N VAL A 269 7.15 -1.66 -1.03
CA VAL A 269 7.80 -2.97 -0.94
C VAL A 269 8.81 -3.15 -2.08
N LEU A 270 8.44 -2.81 -3.31
CA LEU A 270 9.35 -2.89 -4.45
C LEU A 270 10.56 -1.96 -4.27
N PHE A 271 10.34 -0.73 -3.81
CA PHE A 271 11.46 0.17 -3.52
C PHE A 271 12.38 -0.40 -2.46
N LEU A 272 11.86 -0.87 -1.31
CA LEU A 272 12.66 -1.40 -0.21
C LEU A 272 13.46 -2.66 -0.60
N LEU A 273 12.93 -3.48 -1.50
CA LEU A 273 13.60 -4.68 -2.00
C LEU A 273 14.67 -4.39 -3.07
N TYR A 274 14.46 -3.34 -3.87
CA TYR A 274 15.32 -3.01 -5.02
C TYR A 274 15.94 -1.60 -4.93
N GLU A 275 16.04 -1.08 -3.73
CA GLU A 275 16.49 0.27 -3.41
C GLU A 275 17.79 0.70 -4.13
N PRO A 276 18.88 -0.11 -4.18
CA PRO A 276 20.12 0.29 -4.85
C PRO A 276 19.93 0.60 -6.33
N TYR A 277 19.12 -0.21 -7.03
CA TYR A 277 18.85 0.01 -8.47
C TYR A 277 18.05 1.29 -8.72
N PHE A 278 17.05 1.57 -7.88
CA PHE A 278 16.27 2.80 -8.00
C PHE A 278 17.12 4.03 -7.74
N LEU A 279 18.06 3.95 -6.80
CA LEU A 279 18.94 5.05 -6.50
C LEU A 279 20.03 5.25 -7.58
N GLU A 280 20.60 4.17 -8.07
CA GLU A 280 21.53 4.24 -9.17
C GLU A 280 20.86 4.86 -10.40
N PHE A 281 19.65 4.39 -10.75
CA PHE A 281 18.85 4.98 -11.81
C PHE A 281 18.60 6.48 -11.57
N PHE A 282 18.20 6.86 -10.36
CA PHE A 282 17.96 8.28 -10.04
C PHE A 282 19.22 9.10 -10.20
N ASN A 283 20.34 8.64 -9.67
CA ASN A 283 21.62 9.36 -9.74
C ASN A 283 22.12 9.46 -11.18
N GLN A 284 21.93 8.43 -12.01
CA GLN A 284 22.33 8.43 -13.40
C GLN A 284 21.56 9.45 -14.24
N TYR A 285 20.22 9.52 -14.06
CA TYR A 285 19.36 10.35 -14.91
C TYR A 285 19.07 11.73 -14.34
N PHE A 286 19.04 11.87 -13.02
CA PHE A 286 18.70 13.12 -12.33
C PHE A 286 19.85 13.70 -11.49
N GLY A 287 20.93 12.96 -11.25
CA GLY A 287 22.10 13.40 -10.49
C GLY A 287 22.73 14.70 -11.03
N PRO A 288 22.83 14.90 -12.35
CA PRO A 288 23.35 16.17 -12.90
C PRO A 288 22.50 17.39 -12.54
N ILE A 289 21.20 17.19 -12.27
CA ILE A 289 20.26 18.26 -11.92
C ILE A 289 20.30 18.55 -10.41
N THR A 290 20.56 17.54 -9.59
CA THR A 290 20.54 17.65 -8.12
C THR A 290 21.89 17.94 -7.51
N GLY A 291 22.98 17.83 -8.26
CA GLY A 291 24.33 18.22 -7.82
C GLY A 291 24.55 19.73 -7.64
N ALA A 292 23.49 20.52 -7.84
CA ALA A 292 23.46 21.96 -7.59
C ALA A 292 22.55 22.36 -6.40
N LEU A 293 21.99 21.42 -5.67
CA LEU A 293 21.22 21.59 -4.43
C LEU A 293 21.84 20.73 -3.32
#